data_26aa41764288a6f4bc6a2a392cf55f39
#
_entry.id   26aa41764288a6f4bc6a2a392cf55f39
#
_cell.length_a   1.000
_cell.length_b   1.000
_cell.length_c   1.000
_cell.angle_alpha   90.00
_cell.angle_beta   90.00
_cell.angle_gamma   90.00
#
_symmetry.space_group_name_H-M   'P 1'
#
loop_
_entity.id
_entity.type
_entity.pdbx_description
1 polymer ?
#
loop_
_entity_poly.entity_id
_entity_poly.type
_entity_poly.pdbx_seq_one_letter_code
_entity_poly.pdbx_strand_id
1 'polypeptide(L)' 'MKYEVIDNYDGYDESLGVFDTKQEAKARIRKQVQDTDGECSCYIVKLRDKDND' A
#
# COMPACT_ATOMS: atom_id res chain seq x y z
N MET A 1 -6.00 -10.71 8.28
CA MET A 1 -5.45 -9.36 8.30
C MET A 1 -5.39 -8.78 6.92
N LYS A 2 -5.51 -7.48 6.84
CA LYS A 2 -5.44 -6.79 5.56
C LYS A 2 -4.23 -5.87 5.53
N TYR A 3 -3.81 -5.53 4.34
CA TYR A 3 -2.65 -4.67 4.14
C TYR A 3 -3.04 -3.55 3.18
N GLU A 4 -2.85 -2.31 3.63
CA GLU A 4 -3.16 -1.15 2.80
C GLU A 4 -1.86 -0.54 2.29
N VAL A 5 -1.83 -0.21 1.01
CA VAL A 5 -0.68 0.46 0.41
C VAL A 5 -0.95 1.95 0.36
N ILE A 6 -0.02 2.72 0.89
CA ILE A 6 -0.14 4.18 0.94
C ILE A 6 1.02 4.79 0.16
N ASP A 7 0.72 5.79 -0.65
CA ASP A 7 1.73 6.57 -1.36
C ASP A 7 1.64 8.01 -0.86
N ASN A 8 2.75 8.53 -0.33
CA ASN A 8 2.77 9.91 0.16
C ASN A 8 3.88 10.73 -0.47
N TYR A 9 4.20 10.47 -1.72
CA TYR A 9 5.30 11.11 -2.41
C TYR A 9 5.19 12.64 -2.41
N ASP A 10 3.97 13.14 -2.61
CA ASP A 10 3.74 14.59 -2.67
C ASP A 10 3.27 15.17 -1.35
N GLY A 11 3.50 14.46 -0.26
CA GLY A 11 3.19 14.95 1.08
C GLY A 11 1.79 14.62 1.58
N TYR A 12 0.99 13.97 0.74
CA TYR A 12 -0.36 13.56 1.11
C TYR A 12 -0.47 12.06 1.03
N ASP A 13 -1.09 11.47 2.06
CA ASP A 13 -1.31 10.02 2.06
C ASP A 13 -2.42 9.67 1.09
N GLU A 14 -2.09 8.85 0.10
CA GLU A 14 -3.05 8.38 -0.87
C GLU A 14 -3.11 6.87 -0.82
N SER A 15 -4.30 6.31 -0.62
CA SER A 15 -4.48 4.87 -0.57
C SER A 15 -4.48 4.30 -1.98
N LEU A 16 -3.63 3.31 -2.21
CA LEU A 16 -3.58 2.60 -3.49
C LEU A 16 -4.40 1.33 -3.45
N GLY A 17 -4.97 1.00 -2.32
CA GLY A 17 -5.83 -0.16 -2.19
C GLY A 17 -5.53 -0.96 -0.94
N VAL A 18 -6.44 -1.89 -0.64
CA VAL A 18 -6.32 -2.80 0.49
C VAL A 18 -6.26 -4.21 -0.05
N PHE A 19 -5.31 -5.00 0.44
CA PHE A 19 -5.04 -6.33 -0.08
C PHE A 19 -5.09 -7.37 1.03
N ASP A 20 -5.42 -8.60 0.66
CA ASP A 20 -5.53 -9.68 1.62
C ASP A 20 -4.19 -10.23 2.05
N THR A 21 -3.18 -10.10 1.21
CA THR A 21 -1.85 -10.62 1.52
C THR A 21 -0.81 -9.54 1.31
N LYS A 22 0.31 -9.71 2.04
CA LYS A 22 1.43 -8.81 1.92
C LYS A 22 2.04 -8.88 0.52
N GLN A 23 2.01 -10.06 -0.08
CA GLN A 23 2.56 -10.26 -1.41
C GLN A 23 1.80 -9.43 -2.44
N GLU A 24 0.48 -9.40 -2.34
CA GLU A 24 -0.34 -8.59 -3.23
C GLU A 24 -0.05 -7.11 -3.04
N ALA A 25 0.12 -6.67 -1.79
CA ALA A 25 0.45 -5.29 -1.51
C ALA A 25 1.78 -4.91 -2.13
N LYS A 26 2.77 -5.79 -2.03
CA LYS A 26 4.09 -5.53 -2.63
C LYS A 26 4.00 -5.46 -4.14
N ALA A 27 3.16 -6.29 -4.73
CA ALA A 27 2.97 -6.27 -6.18
C ALA A 27 2.37 -4.93 -6.63
N ARG A 28 1.45 -4.38 -5.83
CA ARG A 28 0.88 -3.08 -6.14
C ARG A 28 1.93 -1.98 -6.09
N ILE A 29 2.83 -2.06 -5.11
CA ILE A 29 3.91 -1.09 -4.99
C ILE A 29 4.81 -1.15 -6.22
N ARG A 30 5.14 -2.35 -6.67
CA ARG A 30 5.97 -2.51 -7.87
C ARG A 30 5.31 -1.85 -9.09
N LYS A 31 4.01 -2.02 -9.22
CA LYS A 31 3.29 -1.41 -10.32
C LYS A 31 3.33 0.10 -10.22
N GLN A 32 3.19 0.65 -9.01
CA GLN A 32 3.24 2.09 -8.82
C GLN A 32 4.63 2.64 -9.18
N VAL A 33 5.67 1.92 -8.82
CA VAL A 33 7.03 2.33 -9.17
C VAL A 33 7.20 2.39 -10.69
N GLN A 34 6.64 1.42 -11.40
CA GLN A 34 6.71 1.40 -12.85
C GLN A 34 5.90 2.54 -13.46
N ASP A 35 4.70 2.77 -12.93
CA ASP A 35 3.79 3.78 -13.48
C ASP A 35 4.32 5.21 -13.27
N THR A 36 5.06 5.42 -12.19
CA THR A 36 5.56 6.74 -11.85
C THR A 36 7.04 6.91 -12.13
N ASP A 37 7.65 5.89 -12.71
CA ASP A 37 9.08 5.87 -13.03
C ASP A 37 9.93 6.11 -11.78
N GLY A 38 9.49 5.55 -10.66
CA GLY A 38 10.20 5.67 -9.40
C GLY A 38 9.81 6.88 -8.57
N GLU A 39 8.94 7.73 -9.09
CA GLU A 39 8.51 8.92 -8.34
C GLU A 39 7.32 8.60 -7.45
N CYS A 40 7.58 7.78 -6.45
CA CYS A 40 6.57 7.41 -5.48
C CYS A 40 7.23 7.09 -4.15
N SER A 41 6.44 7.19 -3.09
CA SER A 41 6.90 6.87 -1.76
C SER A 41 5.84 6.00 -1.10
N CYS A 42 5.96 4.69 -1.30
CA CYS A 42 4.94 3.74 -0.90
C CYS A 42 5.34 3.01 0.38
N TYR A 43 4.34 2.74 1.22
CA TYR A 43 4.55 1.90 2.38
C TYR A 43 3.29 1.10 2.65
N ILE A 44 3.43 0.05 3.44
CA ILE A 44 2.35 -0.87 3.74
C ILE A 44 1.91 -0.66 5.18
N VAL A 45 0.59 -0.49 5.37
CA VAL A 45 0.00 -0.40 6.68
C VAL A 45 -0.73 -1.72 6.95
N LYS A 46 -0.41 -2.35 8.06
CA LYS A 46 -1.04 -3.58 8.45
C LYS A 46 -2.34 -3.26 9.19
N LEU A 47 -3.44 -3.72 8.65
CA LEU A 47 -4.76 -3.48 9.24
C LEU A 47 -5.17 -4.68 10.09
N ARG A 48 -5.75 -4.39 11.25
CA ARG A 48 -6.20 -5.45 12.14
C ARG A 48 -7.68 -5.69 11.95
N ASP A 49 -8.08 -6.95 12.05
CA ASP A 49 -9.48 -7.31 12.02
C ASP A 49 -10.14 -6.91 13.33
N LYS A 50 -11.30 -6.27 13.23
CA LYS A 50 -12.00 -5.83 14.41
C LYS A 50 -12.44 -6.99 15.30
N ASP A 51 -12.73 -8.10 14.66
CA ASP A 51 -13.26 -9.26 15.38
C ASP A 51 -12.24 -9.90 16.31
N ASN A 52 -10.98 -9.52 16.18
CA ASN A 52 -9.90 -10.10 16.97
C ASN A 52 -9.46 -9.22 18.12
N ASP A 53 -10.18 -8.19 18.40
CA ASP A 53 -9.84 -7.28 19.48
C ASP A 53 -10.25 -7.79 20.83
#